data_5720ae041c1a7ef77f753e99b816d86a
#
_entry.id   5720ae041c1a7ef77f753e99b816d86a
#
_cell.length_a   1.000
_cell.length_b   1.000
_cell.length_c   1.000
_cell.angle_alpha   90.00
_cell.angle_beta   90.00
_cell.angle_gamma   90.00
#
_symmetry.space_group_name_H-M   'P 1'
#
loop_
_entity.id
_entity.type
_entity.pdbx_description
1 polymer ?
#
loop_
_entity_poly.entity_id
_entity_poly.type
_entity_poly.pdbx_seq_one_letter_code
_entity_poly.pdbx_strand_id
1 'polypeptide(L)'
;KILDLGAGVASVGLCLAARVPDCRIVGIELQDALVALAERNAALNRLSDRVRTLGHDLARPLPGDLGLFEHVAANPPYLPAAVADPSPDPIKALATVESSAGLERWLEVATSVATSTVTLVHRSDRLEEIVGGLGRRGWTDLAILPLTPVRRVLVRARRGTAGQRREAPPLVLHRPEGGYTVAAEAVLRHAAPLAF
;
A
#
# COMPACT_ATOMS: atom_id res chain seq x y z
N LYS A 1 12.37 8.72 -3.55
CA LYS A 1 11.31 8.49 -4.55
C LYS A 1 10.46 7.31 -4.10
N ILE A 2 9.14 7.47 -4.10
CA ILE A 2 8.17 6.47 -3.59
C ILE A 2 7.22 6.09 -4.72
N LEU A 3 6.89 4.80 -4.83
CA LEU A 3 5.83 4.28 -5.70
C LEU A 3 4.65 3.85 -4.83
N ASP A 4 3.44 4.28 -5.21
CA ASP A 4 2.18 3.86 -4.59
C ASP A 4 1.40 3.01 -5.61
N LEU A 5 1.37 1.71 -5.39
CA LEU A 5 0.67 0.77 -6.26
C LEU A 5 -0.81 0.68 -5.86
N GLY A 6 -1.71 0.92 -6.81
CA GLY A 6 -3.14 1.06 -6.58
C GLY A 6 -3.46 2.33 -5.81
N ALA A 7 -2.96 3.46 -6.32
CA ALA A 7 -2.99 4.74 -5.62
C ALA A 7 -4.41 5.26 -5.31
N GLY A 8 -5.43 4.77 -6.02
CA GLY A 8 -6.79 5.26 -5.88
C GLY A 8 -6.85 6.77 -6.13
N VAL A 9 -7.36 7.50 -5.16
CA VAL A 9 -7.42 8.97 -5.18
C VAL A 9 -6.15 9.65 -4.65
N ALA A 10 -5.02 8.94 -4.59
CA ALA A 10 -3.70 9.33 -4.08
C ALA A 10 -3.64 9.61 -2.56
N SER A 11 -4.50 9.00 -1.76
CA SER A 11 -4.53 9.26 -0.31
C SER A 11 -3.19 8.99 0.39
N VAL A 12 -2.54 7.87 0.09
CA VAL A 12 -1.23 7.51 0.67
C VAL A 12 -0.16 8.51 0.20
N GLY A 13 -0.10 8.78 -1.10
CA GLY A 13 0.85 9.72 -1.69
C GLY A 13 0.75 11.12 -1.10
N LEU A 14 -0.46 11.64 -0.95
CA LEU A 14 -0.72 12.97 -0.39
C LEU A 14 -0.33 13.04 1.10
N CYS A 15 -0.69 12.03 1.90
CA CYS A 15 -0.29 11.96 3.30
C CYS A 15 1.24 11.90 3.45
N LEU A 16 1.93 11.12 2.61
CA LEU A 16 3.39 11.04 2.61
C LEU A 16 4.02 12.38 2.21
N ALA A 17 3.54 13.01 1.14
CA ALA A 17 4.06 14.30 0.68
C ALA A 17 3.84 15.42 1.70
N ALA A 18 2.74 15.40 2.44
CA ALA A 18 2.48 16.36 3.51
C ALA A 18 3.42 16.17 4.72
N ARG A 19 3.81 14.91 5.01
CA ARG A 19 4.67 14.57 6.16
C ARG A 19 6.17 14.67 5.88
N VAL A 20 6.57 14.38 4.64
CA VAL A 20 7.98 14.30 4.23
C VAL A 20 8.22 15.29 3.09
N PRO A 21 8.74 16.49 3.37
CA PRO A 21 8.82 17.58 2.41
C PRO A 21 9.58 17.25 1.11
N ASP A 22 10.62 16.43 1.19
CA ASP A 22 11.50 16.13 0.05
C ASP A 22 11.09 14.87 -0.74
N CYS A 23 10.00 14.19 -0.34
CA CYS A 23 9.58 12.99 -1.05
C CYS A 23 8.82 13.34 -2.34
N ARG A 24 9.03 12.51 -3.37
CA ARG A 24 8.30 12.51 -4.62
C ARG A 24 7.60 11.18 -4.80
N ILE A 25 6.31 11.23 -5.09
CA ILE A 25 5.45 10.06 -5.20
C ILE A 25 4.96 9.91 -6.63
N VAL A 26 5.01 8.68 -7.12
CA VAL A 26 4.34 8.24 -8.34
C VAL A 26 3.29 7.22 -7.93
N GLY A 27 2.03 7.50 -8.23
CA GLY A 27 0.92 6.55 -8.09
C GLY A 27 0.72 5.77 -9.39
N ILE A 28 0.37 4.50 -9.27
CA ILE A 28 -0.14 3.68 -10.37
C ILE A 28 -1.57 3.32 -10.03
N GLU A 29 -2.51 3.59 -10.93
CA GLU A 29 -3.93 3.30 -10.74
C GLU A 29 -4.53 2.75 -12.02
N LEU A 30 -5.40 1.74 -11.91
CA LEU A 30 -6.05 1.10 -13.05
C LEU A 30 -7.19 1.95 -13.62
N GLN A 31 -7.93 2.65 -12.75
CA GLN A 31 -9.17 3.33 -13.10
C GLN A 31 -8.91 4.79 -13.47
N ASP A 32 -9.12 5.16 -14.73
CA ASP A 32 -8.91 6.54 -15.23
C ASP A 32 -9.68 7.59 -14.43
N ALA A 33 -10.88 7.27 -13.96
CA ALA A 33 -11.67 8.17 -13.13
C ALA A 33 -10.98 8.47 -11.77
N LEU A 34 -10.32 7.48 -11.18
CA LEU A 34 -9.54 7.67 -9.95
C LEU A 34 -8.23 8.39 -10.20
N VAL A 35 -7.58 8.15 -11.35
CA VAL A 35 -6.41 8.93 -11.79
C VAL A 35 -6.76 10.41 -11.87
N ALA A 36 -7.86 10.77 -12.54
CA ALA A 36 -8.30 12.16 -12.64
C ALA A 36 -8.61 12.79 -11.27
N LEU A 37 -9.20 12.03 -10.35
CA LEU A 37 -9.44 12.49 -8.98
C LEU A 37 -8.14 12.65 -8.19
N ALA A 38 -7.18 11.74 -8.35
CA ALA A 38 -5.86 11.83 -7.72
C ALA A 38 -5.11 13.10 -8.14
N GLU A 39 -5.08 13.40 -9.43
CA GLU A 39 -4.47 14.61 -9.97
C GLU A 39 -5.16 15.88 -9.44
N ARG A 40 -6.51 15.87 -9.39
CA ARG A 40 -7.27 16.97 -8.79
C ARG A 40 -6.96 17.15 -7.30
N ASN A 41 -6.85 16.06 -6.56
CA ASN A 41 -6.51 16.10 -5.14
C ASN A 41 -5.07 16.63 -4.93
N ALA A 42 -4.11 16.24 -5.77
CA ALA A 42 -2.76 16.79 -5.73
C ALA A 42 -2.76 18.30 -5.96
N ALA A 43 -3.52 18.79 -6.94
CA ALA A 43 -3.66 20.21 -7.23
C ALA A 43 -4.30 20.98 -6.07
N LEU A 44 -5.41 20.48 -5.50
CA LEU A 44 -6.10 21.10 -4.37
C LEU A 44 -5.19 21.22 -3.12
N ASN A 45 -4.27 20.29 -2.93
CA ASN A 45 -3.31 20.29 -1.83
C ASN A 45 -1.99 21.00 -2.18
N ARG A 46 -1.84 21.57 -3.38
CA ARG A 46 -0.61 22.22 -3.87
C ARG A 46 0.60 21.27 -3.87
N LEU A 47 0.37 20.01 -4.24
CA LEU A 47 1.35 18.93 -4.25
C LEU A 47 1.61 18.35 -5.65
N SER A 48 1.09 18.97 -6.72
CA SER A 48 1.22 18.47 -8.10
C SER A 48 2.67 18.36 -8.60
N ASP A 49 3.59 19.08 -8.01
CA ASP A 49 5.03 19.00 -8.29
C ASP A 49 5.70 17.77 -7.67
N ARG A 50 5.06 17.15 -6.68
CA ARG A 50 5.60 16.03 -5.90
C ARG A 50 4.77 14.76 -5.93
N VAL A 51 3.48 14.84 -6.26
CA VAL A 51 2.55 13.71 -6.34
C VAL A 51 1.93 13.69 -7.71
N ARG A 52 2.16 12.62 -8.46
CA ARG A 52 1.53 12.36 -9.76
C ARG A 52 0.98 10.95 -9.82
N THR A 53 -0.07 10.72 -10.56
CA THR A 53 -0.69 9.40 -10.73
C THR A 53 -0.76 9.05 -12.21
N LEU A 54 -0.40 7.81 -12.55
CA LEU A 54 -0.40 7.31 -13.92
C LEU A 54 -1.45 6.21 -14.05
N GLY A 55 -2.25 6.27 -15.11
CA GLY A 55 -3.16 5.21 -15.50
C GLY A 55 -2.39 4.01 -16.03
N HIS A 56 -2.41 2.87 -15.33
CA HIS A 56 -1.73 1.67 -15.78
C HIS A 56 -2.28 0.41 -15.10
N ASP A 57 -2.40 -0.67 -15.87
CA ASP A 57 -2.77 -2.00 -15.39
C ASP A 57 -1.52 -2.78 -14.92
N LEU A 58 -1.48 -3.14 -13.63
CA LEU A 58 -0.37 -3.92 -13.05
C LEU A 58 -0.22 -5.32 -13.64
N ALA A 59 -1.23 -5.85 -14.34
CA ALA A 59 -1.09 -7.10 -15.10
C ALA A 59 -0.08 -6.97 -16.24
N ARG A 60 0.17 -5.74 -16.71
CA ARG A 60 1.17 -5.41 -17.74
C ARG A 60 2.50 -5.01 -17.11
N PRO A 61 3.63 -5.14 -17.85
CA PRO A 61 4.90 -4.57 -17.40
C PRO A 61 4.79 -3.07 -17.15
N LEU A 62 5.42 -2.59 -16.08
CA LEU A 62 5.48 -1.14 -15.82
C LEU A 62 6.23 -0.42 -16.95
N PRO A 63 5.88 0.85 -17.24
CA PRO A 63 6.65 1.68 -18.18
C PRO A 63 8.12 1.74 -17.79
N GLY A 64 9.03 1.48 -18.74
CA GLY A 64 10.47 1.35 -18.47
C GLY A 64 11.15 2.66 -18.02
N ASP A 65 10.54 3.80 -18.32
CA ASP A 65 11.01 5.14 -17.93
C ASP A 65 10.69 5.52 -16.47
N LEU A 66 9.89 4.72 -15.76
CA LEU A 66 9.62 4.94 -14.34
C LEU A 66 10.87 4.76 -13.47
N GLY A 67 11.77 3.86 -13.86
CA GLY A 67 12.99 3.53 -13.14
C GLY A 67 12.71 2.88 -11.77
N LEU A 68 13.69 3.00 -10.85
CA LEU A 68 13.61 2.40 -9.52
C LEU A 68 13.08 3.39 -8.48
N PHE A 69 12.57 2.82 -7.39
CA PHE A 69 12.02 3.54 -6.26
C PHE A 69 12.69 3.09 -4.95
N GLU A 70 12.97 4.03 -4.09
CA GLU A 70 13.52 3.72 -2.77
C GLU A 70 12.51 2.95 -1.91
N HIS A 71 11.25 3.38 -1.98
CA HIS A 71 10.16 2.76 -1.25
C HIS A 71 9.00 2.45 -2.17
N VAL A 72 8.35 1.31 -1.96
CA VAL A 72 7.10 0.95 -2.62
C VAL A 72 6.04 0.72 -1.55
N ALA A 73 4.91 1.41 -1.68
CA ALA A 73 3.71 1.20 -0.87
C ALA A 73 2.64 0.50 -1.71
N ALA A 74 1.84 -0.36 -1.09
CA ALA A 74 0.72 -1.01 -1.75
C ALA A 74 -0.43 -1.31 -0.77
N ASN A 75 -1.64 -1.13 -1.26
CA ASN A 75 -2.88 -1.59 -0.62
C ASN A 75 -3.67 -2.45 -1.63
N PRO A 76 -3.22 -3.68 -1.91
CA PRO A 76 -3.83 -4.52 -2.92
C PRO A 76 -5.30 -4.84 -2.61
N PRO A 77 -6.12 -5.18 -3.62
CA PRO A 77 -7.46 -5.74 -3.39
C PRO A 77 -7.39 -6.97 -2.48
N TYR A 78 -8.37 -7.11 -1.59
CA TYR A 78 -8.29 -8.08 -0.49
C TYR A 78 -8.91 -9.44 -0.79
N LEU A 79 -9.84 -9.51 -1.74
CA LEU A 79 -10.66 -10.70 -1.99
C LEU A 79 -10.25 -11.35 -3.31
N PRO A 80 -9.86 -12.65 -3.28
CA PRO A 80 -9.70 -13.40 -4.51
C PRO A 80 -11.00 -13.40 -5.33
N ALA A 81 -10.90 -13.24 -6.65
CA ALA A 81 -12.04 -13.17 -7.54
C ALA A 81 -12.99 -14.40 -7.41
N ALA A 82 -12.43 -15.58 -7.09
CA ALA A 82 -13.18 -16.83 -6.96
C ALA A 82 -14.14 -16.87 -5.76
N VAL A 83 -13.96 -16.02 -4.74
CA VAL A 83 -14.74 -16.04 -3.49
C VAL A 83 -15.40 -14.70 -3.17
N ALA A 84 -15.26 -13.74 -4.06
CA ALA A 84 -15.78 -12.39 -3.85
C ALA A 84 -17.25 -12.31 -4.26
N ASP A 85 -18.06 -11.70 -3.39
CA ASP A 85 -19.35 -11.11 -3.76
C ASP A 85 -19.07 -9.62 -4.07
N PRO A 86 -18.95 -9.22 -5.36
CA PRO A 86 -18.51 -7.88 -5.72
C PRO A 86 -19.55 -6.85 -5.31
N SER A 87 -19.09 -5.70 -4.85
CA SER A 87 -19.96 -4.55 -4.59
C SER A 87 -20.77 -4.20 -5.85
N PRO A 88 -22.03 -3.77 -5.70
CA PRO A 88 -22.81 -3.23 -6.83
C PRO A 88 -22.15 -1.98 -7.47
N ASP A 89 -21.32 -1.27 -6.71
CA ASP A 89 -20.53 -0.14 -7.20
C ASP A 89 -19.27 -0.68 -7.90
N PRO A 90 -19.13 -0.50 -9.23
CA PRO A 90 -18.01 -1.04 -9.99
C PRO A 90 -16.66 -0.49 -9.55
N ILE A 91 -16.59 0.75 -9.05
CA ILE A 91 -15.36 1.34 -8.53
C ILE A 91 -14.91 0.62 -7.27
N LYS A 92 -15.84 0.35 -6.36
CA LYS A 92 -15.56 -0.40 -5.13
C LYS A 92 -15.28 -1.87 -5.42
N ALA A 93 -15.95 -2.47 -6.38
CA ALA A 93 -15.70 -3.86 -6.78
C ALA A 93 -14.24 -4.04 -7.21
N LEU A 94 -13.73 -3.19 -8.11
CA LEU A 94 -12.34 -3.22 -8.56
C LEU A 94 -11.32 -2.90 -7.44
N ALA A 95 -11.70 -2.09 -6.48
CA ALA A 95 -10.82 -1.77 -5.33
C ALA A 95 -10.74 -2.90 -4.29
N THR A 96 -11.69 -3.82 -4.26
CA THR A 96 -11.80 -4.85 -3.22
C THR A 96 -11.56 -6.27 -3.72
N VAL A 97 -11.78 -6.53 -5.00
CA VAL A 97 -11.66 -7.85 -5.62
C VAL A 97 -10.45 -7.88 -6.55
N GLU A 98 -9.62 -8.91 -6.41
CA GLU A 98 -8.52 -9.17 -7.35
C GLU A 98 -9.09 -9.29 -8.77
N SER A 99 -8.67 -8.43 -9.68
CA SER A 99 -9.15 -8.39 -11.05
C SER A 99 -8.11 -8.96 -12.03
N SER A 100 -7.42 -8.05 -12.75
CA SER A 100 -6.37 -8.43 -13.71
C SER A 100 -5.07 -8.87 -13.04
N ALA A 101 -4.81 -8.40 -11.79
CA ALA A 101 -3.59 -8.69 -11.04
C ALA A 101 -3.93 -9.27 -9.66
N GLY A 102 -3.61 -10.55 -9.41
CA GLY A 102 -3.66 -11.16 -8.10
C GLY A 102 -2.50 -10.73 -7.20
N LEU A 103 -2.55 -11.08 -5.91
CA LEU A 103 -1.55 -10.68 -4.91
C LEU A 103 -0.11 -11.00 -5.33
N GLU A 104 0.13 -12.15 -5.94
CA GLU A 104 1.47 -12.56 -6.41
C GLU A 104 2.04 -11.55 -7.42
N ARG A 105 1.21 -11.03 -8.32
CA ARG A 105 1.62 -10.01 -9.29
C ARG A 105 1.95 -8.66 -8.61
N TRP A 106 1.18 -8.28 -7.59
CA TRP A 106 1.48 -7.07 -6.80
C TRP A 106 2.83 -7.19 -6.11
N LEU A 107 3.13 -8.33 -5.51
CA LEU A 107 4.42 -8.59 -4.86
C LEU A 107 5.57 -8.60 -5.88
N GLU A 108 5.35 -9.20 -7.05
CA GLU A 108 6.34 -9.20 -8.14
C GLU A 108 6.68 -7.78 -8.57
N VAL A 109 5.67 -6.98 -8.92
CA VAL A 109 5.86 -5.59 -9.34
C VAL A 109 6.54 -4.77 -8.23
N ALA A 110 6.05 -4.84 -7.00
CA ALA A 110 6.62 -4.08 -5.90
C ALA A 110 8.09 -4.39 -5.67
N THR A 111 8.45 -5.68 -5.67
CA THR A 111 9.82 -6.13 -5.39
C THR A 111 10.79 -5.92 -6.56
N SER A 112 10.30 -5.85 -7.80
CA SER A 112 11.13 -5.64 -8.98
C SER A 112 11.66 -4.21 -9.08
N VAL A 113 10.92 -3.23 -8.57
CA VAL A 113 11.27 -1.80 -8.69
C VAL A 113 11.71 -1.15 -7.37
N ALA A 114 11.51 -1.82 -6.23
CA ALA A 114 11.94 -1.31 -4.93
C ALA A 114 13.43 -1.54 -4.69
N THR A 115 14.14 -0.53 -4.18
CA THR A 115 15.56 -0.63 -3.83
C THR A 115 15.81 -0.74 -2.33
N SER A 116 14.91 -0.24 -1.47
CA SER A 116 15.06 -0.25 -0.01
C SER A 116 13.94 -0.99 0.70
N THR A 117 12.68 -0.53 0.57
CA THR A 117 11.55 -1.14 1.29
C THR A 117 10.33 -1.36 0.41
N VAL A 118 9.61 -2.43 0.71
CA VAL A 118 8.23 -2.66 0.28
C VAL A 118 7.35 -2.66 1.52
N THR A 119 6.31 -1.84 1.52
CA THR A 119 5.32 -1.78 2.60
C THR A 119 3.93 -2.02 2.03
N LEU A 120 3.20 -2.96 2.60
CA LEU A 120 1.84 -3.25 2.16
C LEU A 120 0.91 -3.48 3.35
N VAL A 121 -0.35 -3.10 3.15
CA VAL A 121 -1.43 -3.44 4.07
C VAL A 121 -2.31 -4.50 3.41
N HIS A 122 -2.70 -5.52 4.18
CA HIS A 122 -3.57 -6.57 3.68
C HIS A 122 -4.37 -7.21 4.81
N ARG A 123 -5.25 -8.18 4.48
CA ARG A 123 -5.93 -9.02 5.46
C ARG A 123 -4.92 -9.89 6.20
N SER A 124 -5.12 -10.06 7.50
CA SER A 124 -4.24 -10.87 8.34
C SER A 124 -4.25 -12.36 8.02
N ASP A 125 -5.36 -12.88 7.47
CA ASP A 125 -5.48 -14.28 7.04
C ASP A 125 -4.64 -14.61 5.79
N ARG A 126 -4.12 -13.60 5.09
CA ARG A 126 -3.20 -13.79 3.95
C ARG A 126 -1.73 -13.47 4.29
N LEU A 127 -1.41 -13.30 5.56
CA LEU A 127 -0.06 -12.94 5.99
C LEU A 127 1.00 -13.94 5.50
N GLU A 128 0.76 -15.24 5.65
CA GLU A 128 1.75 -16.26 5.26
C GLU A 128 1.96 -16.34 3.74
N GLU A 129 0.94 -16.03 2.95
CA GLU A 129 1.07 -15.91 1.50
C GLU A 129 1.98 -14.72 1.13
N ILE A 130 1.79 -13.58 1.80
CA ILE A 130 2.62 -12.38 1.61
C ILE A 130 4.07 -12.67 2.00
N VAL A 131 4.28 -13.23 3.19
CA VAL A 131 5.61 -13.58 3.70
C VAL A 131 6.34 -14.55 2.76
N GLY A 132 5.65 -15.60 2.30
CA GLY A 132 6.18 -16.56 1.34
C GLY A 132 6.51 -15.91 -0.01
N GLY A 133 5.63 -15.06 -0.51
CA GLY A 133 5.82 -14.34 -1.77
C GLY A 133 7.01 -13.36 -1.73
N LEU A 134 7.17 -12.62 -0.65
CA LEU A 134 8.32 -11.74 -0.42
C LEU A 134 9.62 -12.54 -0.28
N GLY A 135 9.58 -13.64 0.52
CA GLY A 135 10.73 -14.50 0.77
C GLY A 135 11.30 -15.12 -0.50
N ARG A 136 10.44 -15.63 -1.41
CA ARG A 136 10.86 -16.16 -2.72
C ARG A 136 11.62 -15.15 -3.59
N ARG A 137 11.44 -13.86 -3.29
CA ARG A 137 12.07 -12.73 -4.00
C ARG A 137 13.26 -12.11 -3.25
N GLY A 138 13.71 -12.75 -2.16
CA GLY A 138 14.85 -12.28 -1.36
C GLY A 138 14.53 -11.11 -0.43
N TRP A 139 13.24 -10.84 -0.17
CA TRP A 139 12.79 -9.83 0.78
C TRP A 139 12.44 -10.50 2.11
N THR A 140 13.45 -10.74 2.93
CA THR A 140 13.38 -11.63 4.10
C THR A 140 13.51 -10.91 5.45
N ASP A 141 13.92 -9.65 5.49
CA ASP A 141 13.87 -8.84 6.73
C ASP A 141 12.47 -8.21 6.83
N LEU A 142 11.63 -8.78 7.68
CA LEU A 142 10.21 -8.48 7.78
C LEU A 142 9.88 -7.84 9.12
N ALA A 143 9.16 -6.73 9.07
CA ALA A 143 8.48 -6.15 10.23
C ALA A 143 6.97 -6.20 9.98
N ILE A 144 6.24 -6.74 10.95
CA ILE A 144 4.81 -7.05 10.87
C ILE A 144 4.10 -6.32 12.00
N LEU A 145 3.04 -5.58 11.67
CA LEU A 145 2.19 -4.91 12.64
C LEU A 145 0.73 -5.30 12.42
N PRO A 146 0.14 -6.10 13.33
CA PRO A 146 -1.29 -6.37 13.30
C PRO A 146 -2.12 -5.11 13.59
N LEU A 147 -3.21 -4.94 12.85
CA LEU A 147 -4.17 -3.84 13.03
C LEU A 147 -5.50 -4.44 13.50
N THR A 148 -5.92 -4.08 14.70
CA THR A 148 -7.13 -4.64 15.32
C THR A 148 -8.18 -3.54 15.58
N PRO A 149 -9.46 -3.88 15.62
CA PRO A 149 -10.10 -5.19 15.35
C PRO A 149 -10.33 -5.49 13.86
N VAL A 150 -9.79 -4.67 12.96
CA VAL A 150 -10.09 -4.70 11.50
C VAL A 150 -9.51 -5.92 10.74
N ARG A 151 -8.85 -6.85 11.43
CA ARG A 151 -8.23 -8.05 10.85
C ARG A 151 -7.33 -7.73 9.66
N ARG A 152 -6.51 -6.68 9.80
CA ARG A 152 -5.50 -6.29 8.81
C ARG A 152 -4.12 -6.37 9.41
N VAL A 153 -3.14 -6.42 8.53
CA VAL A 153 -1.73 -6.42 8.89
C VAL A 153 -0.99 -5.44 8.00
N LEU A 154 -0.07 -4.69 8.59
CA LEU A 154 0.91 -3.91 7.86
C LEU A 154 2.21 -4.71 7.83
N VAL A 155 2.73 -4.96 6.64
CA VAL A 155 3.98 -5.69 6.42
C VAL A 155 4.98 -4.76 5.76
N ARG A 156 6.13 -4.56 6.38
CA ARG A 156 7.27 -3.88 5.78
C ARG A 156 8.38 -4.89 5.56
N ALA A 157 8.86 -4.96 4.32
CA ALA A 157 9.92 -5.87 3.93
C ALA A 157 11.14 -5.09 3.43
N ARG A 158 12.33 -5.65 3.70
CA ARG A 158 13.61 -5.22 3.14
C ARG A 158 14.34 -6.43 2.54
N ARG A 159 15.21 -6.17 1.61
CA ARG A 159 16.16 -7.20 1.17
C ARG A 159 17.07 -7.55 2.33
N GLY A 160 17.22 -8.85 2.62
CA GLY A 160 18.04 -9.28 3.74
C GLY A 160 18.61 -10.68 3.51
N THR A 161 19.78 -10.92 4.08
CA THR A 161 20.43 -12.23 4.07
C THR A 161 20.13 -13.06 5.31
N ALA A 162 19.68 -12.43 6.39
CA ALA A 162 19.50 -13.07 7.69
C ALA A 162 18.08 -13.57 7.99
N GLY A 163 17.10 -13.25 7.14
CA GLY A 163 15.73 -13.77 7.26
C GLY A 163 15.03 -13.45 8.59
N GLN A 164 15.14 -12.22 9.08
CA GLN A 164 14.50 -11.85 10.35
C GLN A 164 13.01 -11.52 10.14
N ARG A 165 12.15 -12.15 10.92
CA ARG A 165 10.74 -11.81 11.03
C ARG A 165 10.48 -11.27 12.45
N ARG A 166 10.06 -10.00 12.53
CA ARG A 166 9.69 -9.34 13.75
C ARG A 166 8.21 -9.00 13.70
N GLU A 167 7.50 -9.29 14.77
CA GLU A 167 6.09 -8.92 14.91
C GLU A 167 5.94 -7.96 16.08
N ALA A 168 5.42 -6.78 15.80
CA ALA A 168 5.14 -5.77 16.81
C ALA A 168 3.80 -6.07 17.53
N PRO A 169 3.61 -5.57 18.76
CA PRO A 169 2.32 -5.60 19.41
C PRO A 169 1.23 -4.97 18.52
N PRO A 170 0.00 -5.52 18.53
CA PRO A 170 -1.07 -5.01 17.69
C PRO A 170 -1.37 -3.53 17.95
N LEU A 171 -1.54 -2.75 16.88
CA LEU A 171 -2.13 -1.42 16.98
C LEU A 171 -3.65 -1.55 17.02
N VAL A 172 -4.24 -1.23 18.16
CA VAL A 172 -5.69 -1.17 18.31
C VAL A 172 -6.19 0.12 17.70
N LEU A 173 -6.96 0.04 16.62
CA LEU A 173 -7.43 1.21 15.88
C LEU A 173 -8.65 1.87 16.54
N HIS A 174 -9.61 1.07 16.99
CA HIS A 174 -10.89 1.57 17.48
C HIS A 174 -11.13 1.20 18.96
N ARG A 175 -11.76 2.10 19.67
CA ARG A 175 -12.26 1.86 21.03
C ARG A 175 -13.59 1.09 20.98
N PRO A 176 -13.94 0.31 22.01
CA PRO A 176 -15.21 -0.41 22.06
C PRO A 176 -16.45 0.50 21.93
N GLU A 177 -16.39 1.70 22.49
CA GLU A 177 -17.42 2.71 22.45
C GLU A 177 -17.45 3.55 21.15
N GLY A 178 -16.56 3.27 20.22
CA GLY A 178 -16.40 3.99 18.95
C GLY A 178 -15.26 5.01 18.94
N GLY A 179 -14.92 5.48 17.75
CA GLY A 179 -13.79 6.37 17.53
C GLY A 179 -12.43 5.66 17.55
N TYR A 180 -11.37 6.40 17.26
CA TYR A 180 -10.00 5.89 17.28
C TYR A 180 -9.45 5.84 18.71
N THR A 181 -8.52 4.93 18.97
CA THR A 181 -7.68 4.97 20.16
C THR A 181 -6.73 6.16 20.10
N VAL A 182 -6.20 6.60 21.25
CA VAL A 182 -5.21 7.68 21.30
C VAL A 182 -3.99 7.38 20.41
N ALA A 183 -3.51 6.14 20.44
CA ALA A 183 -2.39 5.72 19.61
C ALA A 183 -2.71 5.77 18.11
N ALA A 184 -3.87 5.28 17.70
CA ALA A 184 -4.31 5.34 16.30
C ALA A 184 -4.52 6.79 15.85
N GLU A 185 -5.13 7.64 16.68
CA GLU A 185 -5.36 9.05 16.37
C GLU A 185 -4.04 9.81 16.21
N ALA A 186 -3.06 9.56 17.08
CA ALA A 186 -1.74 10.14 16.97
C ALA A 186 -1.09 9.84 15.60
N VAL A 187 -1.19 8.60 15.11
CA VAL A 187 -0.66 8.21 13.80
C VAL A 187 -1.49 8.79 12.66
N LEU A 188 -2.82 8.63 12.71
CA LEU A 188 -3.70 8.95 11.58
C LEU A 188 -3.93 10.45 11.39
N ARG A 189 -4.03 11.22 12.50
CA ARG A 189 -4.36 12.65 12.46
C ARG A 189 -3.18 13.56 12.77
N HIS A 190 -2.25 13.11 13.61
CA HIS A 190 -1.15 13.94 14.08
C HIS A 190 0.20 13.51 13.53
N ALA A 191 0.19 12.60 12.55
CA ALA A 191 1.39 12.15 11.84
C ALA A 191 2.50 11.61 12.76
N ALA A 192 2.14 11.06 13.93
CA ALA A 192 3.10 10.42 14.81
C ALA A 192 3.81 9.26 14.08
N PRO A 193 5.08 9.00 14.36
CA PRO A 193 5.78 7.86 13.78
C PRO A 193 5.16 6.55 14.24
N LEU A 194 5.07 5.60 13.33
CA LEU A 194 4.65 4.24 13.61
C LEU A 194 5.88 3.34 13.63
N ALA A 195 6.33 3.00 14.85
CA ALA A 195 7.48 2.12 15.03
C ALA A 195 7.06 0.65 15.00
N PHE A 196 7.60 -0.13 14.07
CA PHE A 196 7.46 -1.59 14.00
C PHE A 196 8.55 -2.21 13.12
#